data_c0b0f9afcf03f423e9035a9ee03304df
#
_entry.id   c0b0f9afcf03f423e9035a9ee03304df
#
_cell.length_a   1.000
_cell.length_b   1.000
_cell.length_c   1.000
_cell.angle_alpha   90.00
_cell.angle_beta   90.00
_cell.angle_gamma   90.00
#
_symmetry.space_group_name_H-M   'P 1'
#
loop_
_entity.id
_entity.type
_entity.pdbx_description
1 polymer ?
#
loop_
_entity_poly.entity_id
_entity_poly.type
_entity_poly.pdbx_seq_one_letter_code
_entity_poly.pdbx_strand_id
1 'polypeptide(L)'
;MLVGEDFEKISFDLFGYTLLEPNAFIGDLIIFIVSLYCANRIAKLNQKGPFYTYWYWFNIVFGVGFLIGGFSHLFFLSWGVNGKYIPWCMGIFSAFLLEMAMISVFPHKKTKKRYSTLSVFKLVLVLITALYTFISVDLSVDTTKGLMIPTVNSVVGLGFSLIVLGKYYSNKLDRGFRYFWISGLLLFPSAVFQTLKINLYPWFDRNDVSHLLLLISLVLYYKGIKAFTLQQKPLTADL
;
A
#
# COMPACT_ATOMS: atom_id res chain seq x y z
N MET A 1 -14.65 17.89 -13.89
CA MET A 1 -13.33 17.59 -13.28
C MET A 1 -12.86 18.83 -12.53
N LEU A 2 -12.40 18.66 -11.29
CA LEU A 2 -11.77 19.70 -10.47
C LEU A 2 -10.29 19.38 -10.29
N VAL A 3 -9.45 20.41 -10.31
CA VAL A 3 -8.00 20.30 -10.07
C VAL A 3 -7.60 21.31 -8.99
N GLY A 4 -6.86 20.86 -7.96
CA GLY A 4 -6.43 21.68 -6.84
C GLY A 4 -7.45 21.87 -5.72
N GLU A 5 -8.72 21.51 -5.94
CA GLU A 5 -9.81 21.66 -4.99
C GLU A 5 -10.49 20.31 -4.72
N ASP A 6 -11.24 20.22 -3.62
CA ASP A 6 -12.06 19.06 -3.30
C ASP A 6 -13.52 19.31 -3.73
N PHE A 7 -14.21 18.27 -4.17
CA PHE A 7 -15.67 18.30 -4.26
C PHE A 7 -16.29 18.34 -2.87
N GLU A 8 -17.51 18.85 -2.79
CA GLU A 8 -18.33 18.63 -1.61
C GLU A 8 -18.45 17.14 -1.33
N LYS A 9 -18.19 16.76 -0.08
CA LYS A 9 -18.17 15.36 0.31
C LYS A 9 -19.58 14.81 0.37
N ILE A 10 -19.76 13.63 -0.23
CA ILE A 10 -21.03 12.93 -0.16
C ILE A 10 -21.29 12.52 1.28
N SER A 11 -22.47 12.83 1.78
CA SER A 11 -22.91 12.50 3.12
C SER A 11 -24.30 11.86 3.12
N PHE A 12 -24.57 11.06 4.14
CA PHE A 12 -25.88 10.48 4.40
C PHE A 12 -26.04 10.20 5.91
N ASP A 13 -27.30 10.24 6.37
CA ASP A 13 -27.61 9.98 7.76
C ASP A 13 -28.00 8.51 7.95
N LEU A 14 -27.38 7.85 8.95
CA LEU A 14 -27.68 6.49 9.32
C LEU A 14 -27.59 6.33 10.85
N PHE A 15 -28.66 5.82 11.47
CA PHE A 15 -28.73 5.60 12.93
C PHE A 15 -28.36 6.84 13.77
N GLY A 16 -28.69 8.03 13.30
CA GLY A 16 -28.39 9.29 14.00
C GLY A 16 -26.96 9.82 13.82
N TYR A 17 -26.16 9.18 12.97
CA TYR A 17 -24.83 9.66 12.58
C TYR A 17 -24.84 10.16 11.14
N THR A 18 -24.25 11.32 10.90
CA THR A 18 -23.93 11.76 9.54
C THR A 18 -22.61 11.12 9.12
N LEU A 19 -22.70 10.24 8.14
CA LEU A 19 -21.57 9.50 7.58
C LEU A 19 -21.08 10.17 6.30
N LEU A 20 -19.75 10.20 6.07
CA LEU A 20 -19.12 10.86 4.92
C LEU A 20 -18.46 9.83 3.98
N GLU A 21 -18.31 10.21 2.73
CA GLU A 21 -17.49 9.52 1.71
C GLU A 21 -17.77 7.99 1.61
N PRO A 22 -19.04 7.56 1.40
CA PRO A 22 -19.37 6.14 1.29
C PRO A 22 -18.66 5.44 0.13
N ASN A 23 -18.35 6.16 -0.95
CA ASN A 23 -17.56 5.69 -2.08
C ASN A 23 -16.15 5.30 -1.64
N ALA A 24 -15.47 6.14 -0.87
CA ALA A 24 -14.13 5.84 -0.34
C ALA A 24 -14.17 4.59 0.57
N PHE A 25 -15.18 4.48 1.46
CA PHE A 25 -15.36 3.29 2.30
C PHE A 25 -15.55 2.01 1.48
N ILE A 26 -16.37 2.06 0.42
CA ILE A 26 -16.58 0.89 -0.46
C ILE A 26 -15.27 0.49 -1.14
N GLY A 27 -14.51 1.46 -1.65
CA GLY A 27 -13.19 1.21 -2.24
C GLY A 27 -12.23 0.56 -1.25
N ASP A 28 -12.15 1.08 -0.04
CA ASP A 28 -11.31 0.56 1.05
C ASP A 28 -11.73 -0.86 1.46
N LEU A 29 -13.03 -1.13 1.56
CA LEU A 29 -13.57 -2.45 1.88
C LEU A 29 -13.22 -3.48 0.79
N ILE A 30 -13.30 -3.11 -0.47
CA ILE A 30 -12.90 -3.98 -1.59
C ILE A 30 -11.40 -4.27 -1.52
N ILE A 31 -10.55 -3.27 -1.26
CA ILE A 31 -9.10 -3.46 -1.08
C ILE A 31 -8.82 -4.41 0.08
N PHE A 32 -9.51 -4.25 1.21
CA PHE A 32 -9.39 -5.18 2.35
C PHE A 32 -9.71 -6.62 1.95
N ILE A 33 -10.85 -6.85 1.31
CA ILE A 33 -11.28 -8.20 0.88
C ILE A 33 -10.27 -8.81 -0.10
N VAL A 34 -9.82 -8.05 -1.10
CA VAL A 34 -8.85 -8.52 -2.10
C VAL A 34 -7.49 -8.80 -1.45
N SER A 35 -7.06 -7.96 -0.51
CA SER A 35 -5.81 -8.16 0.23
C SER A 35 -5.85 -9.45 1.06
N LEU A 36 -6.93 -9.71 1.80
CA LEU A 36 -7.09 -10.96 2.54
C LEU A 36 -7.15 -12.18 1.61
N TYR A 37 -7.83 -12.06 0.48
CA TYR A 37 -7.83 -13.10 -0.54
C TYR A 37 -6.41 -13.38 -1.04
N CYS A 38 -5.62 -12.35 -1.37
CA CYS A 38 -4.22 -12.49 -1.78
C CYS A 38 -3.37 -13.14 -0.69
N ALA A 39 -3.50 -12.72 0.58
CA ALA A 39 -2.81 -13.33 1.71
C ALA A 39 -3.11 -14.84 1.81
N ASN A 40 -4.39 -15.22 1.77
CA ASN A 40 -4.81 -16.63 1.79
C ASN A 40 -4.24 -17.41 0.59
N ARG A 41 -4.24 -16.81 -0.61
CA ARG A 41 -3.66 -17.44 -1.81
C ARG A 41 -2.14 -17.61 -1.68
N ILE A 42 -1.42 -16.65 -1.09
CA ILE A 42 0.03 -16.74 -0.83
C ILE A 42 0.31 -17.86 0.19
N ALA A 43 -0.46 -17.94 1.29
CA ALA A 43 -0.35 -19.01 2.27
C ALA A 43 -0.54 -20.41 1.63
N LYS A 44 -1.50 -20.54 0.71
CA LYS A 44 -1.77 -21.80 -0.02
C LYS A 44 -0.69 -22.19 -1.04
N LEU A 45 0.26 -21.29 -1.38
CA LEU A 45 1.42 -21.68 -2.20
C LEU A 45 2.35 -22.64 -1.45
N ASN A 46 2.21 -22.70 -0.13
CA ASN A 46 2.97 -23.58 0.76
C ASN A 46 4.50 -23.42 0.63
N GLN A 47 4.94 -22.19 0.32
CA GLN A 47 6.34 -21.85 0.14
C GLN A 47 6.91 -21.26 1.43
N LYS A 48 8.13 -21.69 1.77
CA LYS A 48 8.87 -21.17 2.93
C LYS A 48 9.86 -20.10 2.49
N GLY A 49 10.09 -19.12 3.36
CA GLY A 49 11.11 -18.09 3.17
C GLY A 49 10.61 -16.68 3.37
N PRO A 50 11.54 -15.75 3.64
CA PRO A 50 11.19 -14.37 4.00
C PRO A 50 10.37 -13.63 2.95
N PHE A 51 10.62 -13.90 1.65
CA PHE A 51 9.87 -13.31 0.55
C PHE A 51 8.36 -13.54 0.72
N TYR A 52 7.95 -14.79 0.87
CA TYR A 52 6.53 -15.14 1.00
C TYR A 52 5.94 -14.67 2.33
N THR A 53 6.70 -14.77 3.42
CA THR A 53 6.28 -14.31 4.74
C THR A 53 6.01 -12.81 4.75
N TYR A 54 6.89 -12.01 4.18
CA TYR A 54 6.70 -10.56 4.11
C TYR A 54 5.54 -10.17 3.19
N TRP A 55 5.36 -10.84 2.03
CA TRP A 55 4.21 -10.62 1.15
C TRP A 55 2.89 -11.01 1.81
N TYR A 56 2.86 -12.09 2.60
CA TYR A 56 1.69 -12.47 3.38
C TYR A 56 1.31 -11.36 4.37
N TRP A 57 2.26 -10.94 5.20
CA TRP A 57 2.02 -9.90 6.20
C TRP A 57 1.74 -8.53 5.58
N PHE A 58 2.38 -8.19 4.46
CA PHE A 58 2.02 -7.00 3.69
C PHE A 58 0.53 -6.98 3.38
N ASN A 59 -0.03 -8.05 2.82
CA ASN A 59 -1.44 -8.09 2.46
C ASN A 59 -2.35 -8.00 3.69
N ILE A 60 -1.99 -8.62 4.83
CA ILE A 60 -2.77 -8.52 6.07
C ILE A 60 -2.77 -7.07 6.60
N VAL A 61 -1.58 -6.48 6.80
CA VAL A 61 -1.45 -5.14 7.37
C VAL A 61 -2.05 -4.09 6.45
N PHE A 62 -1.79 -4.21 5.16
CA PHE A 62 -2.32 -3.31 4.13
C PHE A 62 -3.86 -3.35 4.10
N GLY A 63 -4.43 -4.56 4.00
CA GLY A 63 -5.88 -4.71 3.98
C GLY A 63 -6.56 -4.18 5.24
N VAL A 64 -6.06 -4.54 6.44
CA VAL A 64 -6.61 -4.03 7.71
C VAL A 64 -6.46 -2.51 7.80
N GLY A 65 -5.34 -1.96 7.33
CA GLY A 65 -5.13 -0.51 7.26
C GLY A 65 -6.17 0.20 6.41
N PHE A 66 -6.52 -0.37 5.26
CA PHE A 66 -7.59 0.16 4.39
C PHE A 66 -8.96 0.03 5.03
N LEU A 67 -9.30 -1.09 5.67
CA LEU A 67 -10.57 -1.22 6.39
C LEU A 67 -10.74 -0.13 7.46
N ILE A 68 -9.71 0.09 8.30
CA ILE A 68 -9.74 1.14 9.33
C ILE A 68 -9.78 2.52 8.64
N GLY A 69 -9.08 2.70 7.51
CA GLY A 69 -9.11 3.90 6.69
C GLY A 69 -10.52 4.23 6.20
N GLY A 70 -11.24 3.23 5.71
CA GLY A 70 -12.63 3.36 5.27
C GLY A 70 -13.56 3.80 6.39
N PHE A 71 -13.47 3.18 7.57
CA PHE A 71 -14.21 3.66 8.74
C PHE A 71 -13.82 5.10 9.12
N SER A 72 -12.56 5.47 8.99
CA SER A 72 -12.09 6.83 9.24
C SER A 72 -12.63 7.84 8.23
N HIS A 73 -13.00 7.42 7.03
CA HIS A 73 -13.75 8.24 6.06
C HIS A 73 -15.20 8.39 6.49
N LEU A 74 -15.90 7.28 6.77
CA LEU A 74 -17.31 7.32 7.18
C LEU A 74 -17.53 8.15 8.45
N PHE A 75 -16.72 7.94 9.48
CA PHE A 75 -16.91 8.57 10.78
C PHE A 75 -16.06 9.83 10.97
N PHE A 76 -15.64 10.48 9.88
CA PHE A 76 -14.75 11.63 9.98
C PHE A 76 -15.31 12.79 10.81
N LEU A 77 -16.64 13.04 10.76
CA LEU A 77 -17.26 14.07 11.58
C LEU A 77 -17.20 13.80 13.08
N SER A 78 -17.15 12.51 13.49
CA SER A 78 -17.09 12.11 14.88
C SER A 78 -15.67 11.91 15.38
N TRP A 79 -14.78 11.33 14.55
CA TRP A 79 -13.41 10.97 14.93
C TRP A 79 -12.39 12.02 14.54
N GLY A 80 -12.74 12.90 13.59
CA GLY A 80 -11.81 13.89 13.05
C GLY A 80 -10.57 13.24 12.45
N VAL A 81 -9.47 13.96 12.50
CA VAL A 81 -8.16 13.48 12.05
C VAL A 81 -7.61 12.32 12.88
N ASN A 82 -8.05 12.16 14.13
CA ASN A 82 -7.58 11.09 15.01
C ASN A 82 -7.87 9.71 14.42
N GLY A 83 -8.98 9.55 13.69
CA GLY A 83 -9.31 8.33 12.96
C GLY A 83 -8.28 7.95 11.89
N LYS A 84 -7.50 8.91 11.37
CA LYS A 84 -6.52 8.70 10.31
C LYS A 84 -5.15 8.22 10.80
N TYR A 85 -4.81 8.36 12.08
CA TYR A 85 -3.47 8.04 12.56
C TYR A 85 -3.13 6.55 12.43
N ILE A 86 -4.06 5.67 12.77
CA ILE A 86 -3.85 4.22 12.68
C ILE A 86 -3.64 3.78 11.20
N PRO A 87 -4.52 4.09 10.24
CA PRO A 87 -4.30 3.71 8.84
C PRO A 87 -3.03 4.33 8.25
N TRP A 88 -2.63 5.55 8.63
CA TRP A 88 -1.37 6.13 8.20
C TRP A 88 -0.16 5.35 8.71
N CYS A 89 -0.14 4.96 10.00
CA CYS A 89 0.90 4.10 10.54
C CYS A 89 0.92 2.73 9.85
N MET A 90 -0.24 2.13 9.60
CA MET A 90 -0.32 0.85 8.89
C MET A 90 0.18 0.95 7.45
N GLY A 91 -0.04 2.08 6.77
CA GLY A 91 0.55 2.37 5.46
C GLY A 91 2.09 2.40 5.51
N ILE A 92 2.68 3.02 6.53
CA ILE A 92 4.14 3.03 6.75
C ILE A 92 4.66 1.60 6.93
N PHE A 93 4.01 0.79 7.77
CA PHE A 93 4.38 -0.61 8.01
C PHE A 93 4.22 -1.47 6.76
N SER A 94 3.16 -1.27 6.00
CA SER A 94 2.93 -2.00 4.74
C SER A 94 4.04 -1.76 3.74
N ALA A 95 4.45 -0.49 3.55
CA ALA A 95 5.56 -0.16 2.68
C ALA A 95 6.88 -0.86 3.13
N PHE A 96 7.16 -0.87 4.44
CA PHE A 96 8.30 -1.59 5.00
C PHE A 96 8.25 -3.10 4.73
N LEU A 97 7.10 -3.76 4.92
CA LEU A 97 6.96 -5.19 4.67
C LEU A 97 7.19 -5.53 3.19
N LEU A 98 6.70 -4.70 2.27
CA LEU A 98 6.94 -4.85 0.85
C LEU A 98 8.42 -4.66 0.50
N GLU A 99 9.08 -3.64 1.06
CA GLU A 99 10.53 -3.46 0.91
C GLU A 99 11.30 -4.70 1.38
N MET A 100 10.98 -5.20 2.58
CA MET A 100 11.64 -6.38 3.13
C MET A 100 11.41 -7.63 2.28
N ALA A 101 10.22 -7.78 1.69
CA ALA A 101 9.93 -8.86 0.75
C ALA A 101 10.90 -8.80 -0.45
N MET A 102 11.00 -7.65 -1.10
CA MET A 102 11.85 -7.49 -2.29
C MET A 102 13.35 -7.55 -1.94
N ILE A 103 13.78 -6.97 -0.82
CA ILE A 103 15.16 -7.04 -0.33
C ILE A 103 15.55 -8.49 -0.01
N SER A 104 14.61 -9.32 0.46
CA SER A 104 14.87 -10.71 0.83
C SER A 104 15.36 -11.58 -0.33
N VAL A 105 15.10 -11.15 -1.57
CA VAL A 105 15.45 -11.85 -2.82
C VAL A 105 16.92 -11.62 -3.22
N PHE A 106 17.62 -10.63 -2.65
CA PHE A 106 19.04 -10.43 -2.98
C PHE A 106 19.87 -11.70 -2.78
N PRO A 107 20.66 -12.13 -3.78
CA PRO A 107 21.47 -13.33 -3.69
C PRO A 107 22.62 -13.20 -2.67
N HIS A 108 23.22 -12.01 -2.55
CA HIS A 108 24.35 -11.76 -1.67
C HIS A 108 23.92 -11.39 -0.26
N LYS A 109 24.29 -12.19 0.74
CA LYS A 109 23.95 -11.97 2.16
C LYS A 109 24.37 -10.57 2.67
N LYS A 110 25.54 -10.07 2.27
CA LYS A 110 26.05 -8.73 2.69
C LYS A 110 25.14 -7.60 2.15
N THR A 111 24.77 -7.67 0.88
CA THR A 111 23.86 -6.71 0.23
C THR A 111 22.48 -6.74 0.88
N LYS A 112 21.93 -7.95 1.07
CA LYS A 112 20.66 -8.14 1.76
C LYS A 112 20.67 -7.51 3.15
N LYS A 113 21.69 -7.81 3.98
CA LYS A 113 21.84 -7.25 5.33
C LYS A 113 21.88 -5.73 5.30
N ARG A 114 22.69 -5.14 4.39
CA ARG A 114 22.82 -3.68 4.27
C ARG A 114 21.48 -3.01 3.97
N TYR A 115 20.76 -3.48 2.94
CA TYR A 115 19.48 -2.89 2.57
C TYR A 115 18.39 -3.14 3.62
N SER A 116 18.37 -4.32 4.27
CA SER A 116 17.45 -4.56 5.38
C SER A 116 17.70 -3.61 6.54
N THR A 117 18.97 -3.36 6.91
CA THR A 117 19.29 -2.39 7.97
C THR A 117 18.87 -0.97 7.58
N LEU A 118 19.08 -0.56 6.33
CA LEU A 118 18.64 0.76 5.84
C LEU A 118 17.10 0.88 5.86
N SER A 119 16.38 -0.16 5.48
CA SER A 119 14.91 -0.16 5.52
C SER A 119 14.37 -0.10 6.95
N VAL A 120 14.99 -0.81 7.90
CA VAL A 120 14.63 -0.70 9.34
C VAL A 120 14.94 0.70 9.87
N PHE A 121 16.10 1.26 9.57
CA PHE A 121 16.45 2.62 9.96
C PHE A 121 15.46 3.65 9.41
N LYS A 122 15.11 3.52 8.12
CA LYS A 122 14.08 4.36 7.48
C LYS A 122 12.74 4.23 8.19
N LEU A 123 12.30 3.00 8.52
CA LEU A 123 11.04 2.77 9.24
C LEU A 123 11.03 3.52 10.57
N VAL A 124 12.09 3.38 11.38
CA VAL A 124 12.20 4.05 12.69
C VAL A 124 12.15 5.56 12.52
N LEU A 125 12.92 6.11 11.57
CA LEU A 125 12.93 7.56 11.29
C LEU A 125 11.55 8.08 10.88
N VAL A 126 10.88 7.37 9.98
CA VAL A 126 9.54 7.76 9.49
C VAL A 126 8.49 7.68 10.61
N LEU A 127 8.55 6.64 11.48
CA LEU A 127 7.64 6.53 12.62
C LEU A 127 7.85 7.63 13.64
N ILE A 128 9.12 7.99 13.93
CA ILE A 128 9.44 9.13 14.82
C ILE A 128 8.90 10.43 14.22
N THR A 129 9.11 10.65 12.92
CA THR A 129 8.61 11.85 12.23
C THR A 129 7.07 11.88 12.24
N ALA A 130 6.41 10.75 12.01
CA ALA A 130 4.95 10.66 12.06
C ALA A 130 4.43 10.98 13.47
N LEU A 131 5.00 10.36 14.49
CA LEU A 131 4.60 10.59 15.88
C LEU A 131 4.81 12.05 16.28
N TYR A 132 5.97 12.63 15.96
CA TYR A 132 6.24 14.04 16.19
C TYR A 132 5.20 14.94 15.52
N THR A 133 4.88 14.68 14.25
CA THR A 133 3.88 15.47 13.52
C THR A 133 2.48 15.33 14.14
N PHE A 134 2.08 14.12 14.53
CA PHE A 134 0.76 13.86 15.13
C PHE A 134 0.58 14.55 16.48
N ILE A 135 1.67 14.78 17.23
CA ILE A 135 1.63 15.43 18.53
C ILE A 135 1.80 16.96 18.41
N SER A 136 2.68 17.43 17.49
CA SER A 136 3.15 18.82 17.48
C SER A 136 2.47 19.70 16.44
N VAL A 137 1.74 19.10 15.47
CA VAL A 137 1.07 19.84 14.40
C VAL A 137 -0.45 19.71 14.54
N ASP A 138 -1.15 20.82 14.50
CA ASP A 138 -2.62 20.79 14.44
C ASP A 138 -3.08 20.31 13.05
N LEU A 139 -3.34 19.01 12.97
CA LEU A 139 -3.77 18.34 11.74
C LEU A 139 -5.28 18.52 11.48
N SER A 140 -6.03 19.12 12.41
CA SER A 140 -7.44 19.46 12.16
C SER A 140 -7.57 20.62 11.18
N VAL A 141 -6.57 21.52 11.15
CA VAL A 141 -6.47 22.65 10.21
C VAL A 141 -6.01 22.20 8.82
N ASP A 142 -5.03 21.26 8.78
CA ASP A 142 -4.47 20.77 7.52
C ASP A 142 -4.06 19.28 7.64
N THR A 143 -4.99 18.42 7.31
CA THR A 143 -4.79 16.95 7.33
C THR A 143 -3.73 16.48 6.34
N THR A 144 -3.39 17.29 5.31
CA THR A 144 -2.43 16.90 4.27
C THR A 144 -1.01 16.76 4.84
N LYS A 145 -0.66 17.52 5.89
CA LYS A 145 0.64 17.42 6.58
C LYS A 145 0.87 16.04 7.20
N GLY A 146 -0.19 15.46 7.80
CA GLY A 146 -0.13 14.09 8.34
C GLY A 146 -0.05 13.03 7.25
N LEU A 147 -0.84 13.18 6.19
CA LEU A 147 -0.85 12.26 5.04
C LEU A 147 0.46 12.28 4.24
N MET A 148 1.16 13.41 4.20
CA MET A 148 2.40 13.54 3.43
C MET A 148 3.47 12.53 3.88
N ILE A 149 3.56 12.22 5.19
CA ILE A 149 4.59 11.33 5.73
C ILE A 149 4.44 9.89 5.19
N PRO A 150 3.29 9.19 5.34
CA PRO A 150 3.11 7.87 4.76
C PRO A 150 3.18 7.91 3.23
N THR A 151 2.76 8.99 2.58
CA THR A 151 2.82 9.14 1.12
C THR A 151 4.25 9.17 0.63
N VAL A 152 5.10 10.04 1.18
CA VAL A 152 6.52 10.14 0.79
C VAL A 152 7.24 8.82 1.09
N ASN A 153 6.99 8.22 2.27
CA ASN A 153 7.55 6.91 2.61
C ASN A 153 7.16 5.83 1.58
N SER A 154 5.90 5.81 1.16
CA SER A 154 5.41 4.85 0.17
C SER A 154 6.00 5.11 -1.21
N VAL A 155 6.03 6.35 -1.68
CA VAL A 155 6.63 6.70 -2.99
C VAL A 155 8.09 6.26 -3.05
N VAL A 156 8.88 6.56 -2.02
CA VAL A 156 10.30 6.16 -1.96
C VAL A 156 10.44 4.64 -1.85
N GLY A 157 9.72 4.02 -0.91
CA GLY A 157 9.83 2.57 -0.65
C GLY A 157 9.31 1.72 -1.81
N LEU A 158 8.13 2.03 -2.34
CA LEU A 158 7.55 1.30 -3.47
C LEU A 158 8.33 1.58 -4.77
N GLY A 159 8.77 2.83 -4.99
CA GLY A 159 9.60 3.20 -6.14
C GLY A 159 10.89 2.37 -6.18
N PHE A 160 11.63 2.33 -5.08
CA PHE A 160 12.83 1.50 -4.98
C PHE A 160 12.52 0.01 -5.11
N SER A 161 11.58 -0.50 -4.33
CA SER A 161 11.33 -1.94 -4.24
C SER A 161 10.64 -2.52 -5.47
N LEU A 162 9.60 -1.86 -5.96
CA LEU A 162 8.85 -2.37 -7.10
C LEU A 162 9.54 -2.03 -8.41
N ILE A 163 9.89 -0.75 -8.63
CA ILE A 163 10.42 -0.32 -9.93
C ILE A 163 11.89 -0.72 -10.06
N VAL A 164 12.76 -0.28 -9.14
CA VAL A 164 14.19 -0.53 -9.28
C VAL A 164 14.52 -2.01 -9.06
N LEU A 165 14.17 -2.60 -7.91
CA LEU A 165 14.47 -4.01 -7.63
C LEU A 165 13.63 -4.94 -8.52
N GLY A 166 12.35 -4.65 -8.74
CA GLY A 166 11.50 -5.45 -9.62
C GLY A 166 12.06 -5.53 -11.04
N LYS A 167 12.52 -4.40 -11.62
CA LYS A 167 13.17 -4.38 -12.93
C LYS A 167 14.50 -5.12 -12.93
N TYR A 168 15.32 -4.90 -11.90
CA TYR A 168 16.60 -5.61 -11.74
C TYR A 168 16.38 -7.13 -11.68
N TYR A 169 15.47 -7.61 -10.85
CA TYR A 169 15.20 -9.05 -10.71
C TYR A 169 14.53 -9.63 -11.95
N SER A 170 13.66 -8.86 -12.62
CA SER A 170 13.06 -9.29 -13.89
C SER A 170 14.10 -9.59 -14.97
N ASN A 171 15.21 -8.84 -14.98
CA ASN A 171 16.29 -9.02 -15.95
C ASN A 171 17.33 -10.07 -15.52
N LYS A 172 17.52 -10.30 -14.21
CA LYS A 172 18.64 -11.10 -13.69
C LYS A 172 18.21 -12.43 -13.05
N LEU A 173 16.97 -12.55 -12.58
CA LEU A 173 16.52 -13.73 -11.84
C LEU A 173 15.32 -14.41 -12.51
N ASP A 174 14.21 -13.70 -12.67
CA ASP A 174 12.94 -14.29 -13.09
C ASP A 174 12.04 -13.27 -13.76
N ARG A 175 11.56 -13.57 -14.96
CA ARG A 175 10.65 -12.70 -15.71
C ARG A 175 9.35 -12.39 -14.96
N GLY A 176 8.94 -13.20 -14.00
CA GLY A 176 7.78 -12.94 -13.14
C GLY A 176 7.88 -11.64 -12.35
N PHE A 177 9.10 -11.18 -12.06
CA PHE A 177 9.31 -9.87 -11.40
C PHE A 177 8.86 -8.68 -12.26
N ARG A 178 8.57 -8.86 -13.55
CA ARG A 178 7.97 -7.81 -14.39
C ARG A 178 6.64 -7.30 -13.83
N TYR A 179 5.86 -8.14 -13.19
CA TYR A 179 4.59 -7.73 -12.60
C TYR A 179 4.76 -6.71 -11.48
N PHE A 180 5.87 -6.77 -10.72
CA PHE A 180 6.16 -5.80 -9.67
C PHE A 180 6.54 -4.42 -10.23
N TRP A 181 7.45 -4.33 -11.20
CA TRP A 181 7.83 -3.02 -11.73
C TRP A 181 6.73 -2.39 -12.59
N ILE A 182 5.91 -3.20 -13.29
CA ILE A 182 4.73 -2.70 -13.99
C ILE A 182 3.72 -2.13 -12.98
N SER A 183 3.47 -2.82 -11.87
CA SER A 183 2.57 -2.32 -10.82
C SER A 183 3.09 -1.05 -10.16
N GLY A 184 4.41 -0.92 -9.97
CA GLY A 184 5.02 0.30 -9.45
C GLY A 184 4.80 1.50 -10.39
N LEU A 185 4.94 1.30 -11.70
CA LEU A 185 4.63 2.35 -12.69
C LEU A 185 3.13 2.65 -12.75
N LEU A 186 2.27 1.64 -12.59
CA LEU A 186 0.82 1.82 -12.58
C LEU A 186 0.35 2.65 -11.38
N LEU A 187 1.06 2.60 -10.25
CA LEU A 187 0.74 3.40 -9.07
C LEU A 187 1.19 4.86 -9.17
N PHE A 188 2.09 5.19 -10.09
CA PHE A 188 2.58 6.55 -10.24
C PHE A 188 1.47 7.58 -10.52
N PRO A 189 0.49 7.33 -11.42
CA PRO A 189 -0.66 8.23 -11.60
C PRO A 189 -1.45 8.48 -10.31
N SER A 190 -1.59 7.49 -9.42
CA SER A 190 -2.26 7.68 -8.13
C SER A 190 -1.61 8.80 -7.31
N ALA A 191 -0.27 8.83 -7.24
CA ALA A 191 0.44 9.90 -6.55
C ALA A 191 0.19 11.28 -7.20
N VAL A 192 0.11 11.34 -8.53
CA VAL A 192 -0.21 12.57 -9.28
C VAL A 192 -1.64 13.04 -8.95
N PHE A 193 -2.63 12.15 -9.03
CA PHE A 193 -4.03 12.47 -8.71
C PHE A 193 -4.18 12.98 -7.27
N GLN A 194 -3.50 12.34 -6.32
CA GLN A 194 -3.54 12.75 -4.91
C GLN A 194 -2.85 14.10 -4.68
N THR A 195 -1.65 14.29 -5.24
CA THR A 195 -0.85 15.50 -5.01
C THR A 195 -1.47 16.73 -5.66
N LEU A 196 -1.97 16.59 -6.90
CA LEU A 196 -2.60 17.68 -7.65
C LEU A 196 -4.09 17.83 -7.35
N LYS A 197 -4.64 17.01 -6.44
CA LYS A 197 -6.07 16.98 -6.11
C LYS A 197 -6.95 16.91 -7.37
N ILE A 198 -6.67 15.92 -8.26
CA ILE A 198 -7.43 15.77 -9.50
C ILE A 198 -8.69 14.93 -9.20
N ASN A 199 -9.84 15.58 -9.13
CA ASN A 199 -11.13 14.94 -8.88
C ASN A 199 -11.94 14.87 -10.18
N LEU A 200 -12.42 13.68 -10.55
CA LEU A 200 -13.14 13.45 -11.81
C LEU A 200 -14.63 13.71 -11.65
N TYR A 201 -15.24 13.16 -10.61
CA TYR A 201 -16.65 13.22 -10.33
C TYR A 201 -16.90 13.03 -8.83
N PRO A 202 -17.96 13.60 -8.20
CA PRO A 202 -18.20 13.50 -6.76
C PRO A 202 -18.21 12.07 -6.21
N TRP A 203 -18.77 11.10 -6.97
CA TRP A 203 -18.76 9.68 -6.62
C TRP A 203 -17.55 8.90 -7.14
N PHE A 204 -16.63 9.57 -7.82
CA PHE A 204 -15.40 8.98 -8.35
C PHE A 204 -14.27 10.03 -8.32
N ASP A 205 -13.78 10.28 -7.14
CA ASP A 205 -12.73 11.27 -6.88
C ASP A 205 -11.31 10.67 -6.99
N ARG A 206 -10.30 11.42 -6.55
CA ARG A 206 -8.90 10.97 -6.53
C ARG A 206 -8.66 9.73 -5.67
N ASN A 207 -9.50 9.51 -4.62
CA ASN A 207 -9.36 8.32 -3.78
C ASN A 207 -9.82 7.08 -4.57
N ASP A 208 -10.94 7.18 -5.28
CA ASP A 208 -11.47 6.07 -6.08
C ASP A 208 -10.52 5.68 -7.21
N VAL A 209 -9.91 6.68 -7.90
CA VAL A 209 -8.86 6.42 -8.90
C VAL A 209 -7.69 5.68 -8.26
N SER A 210 -7.25 6.13 -7.07
CA SER A 210 -6.15 5.49 -6.35
C SER A 210 -6.51 4.06 -5.92
N HIS A 211 -7.72 3.83 -5.42
CA HIS A 211 -8.23 2.50 -5.04
C HIS A 211 -8.26 1.54 -6.22
N LEU A 212 -8.73 2.00 -7.39
CA LEU A 212 -8.72 1.19 -8.61
C LEU A 212 -7.30 0.76 -9.02
N LEU A 213 -6.35 1.69 -9.02
CA LEU A 213 -4.95 1.41 -9.35
C LEU A 213 -4.30 0.47 -8.34
N LEU A 214 -4.61 0.62 -7.06
CA LEU A 214 -4.16 -0.28 -5.99
C LEU A 214 -4.72 -1.69 -6.15
N LEU A 215 -6.00 -1.84 -6.49
CA LEU A 215 -6.62 -3.15 -6.74
C LEU A 215 -5.95 -3.88 -7.89
N ILE A 216 -5.68 -3.20 -9.00
CA ILE A 216 -4.95 -3.77 -10.14
C ILE A 216 -3.53 -4.17 -9.67
N SER A 217 -2.88 -3.34 -8.87
CA SER A 217 -1.53 -3.61 -8.36
C SER A 217 -1.49 -4.83 -7.44
N LEU A 218 -2.47 -5.03 -6.56
CA LEU A 218 -2.58 -6.23 -5.71
C LEU A 218 -2.66 -7.52 -6.55
N VAL A 219 -3.43 -7.49 -7.64
CA VAL A 219 -3.51 -8.63 -8.58
C VAL A 219 -2.16 -8.87 -9.25
N LEU A 220 -1.46 -7.81 -9.66
CA LEU A 220 -0.13 -7.92 -10.27
C LEU A 220 0.90 -8.45 -9.27
N TYR A 221 0.88 -8.01 -8.00
CA TYR A 221 1.75 -8.56 -6.96
C TYR A 221 1.54 -10.07 -6.81
N TYR A 222 0.29 -10.51 -6.68
CA TYR A 222 0.00 -11.93 -6.58
C TYR A 222 0.47 -12.71 -7.81
N LYS A 223 0.27 -12.19 -9.03
CA LYS A 223 0.79 -12.80 -10.26
C LYS A 223 2.31 -12.92 -10.25
N GLY A 224 3.01 -11.89 -9.79
CA GLY A 224 4.47 -11.90 -9.66
C GLY A 224 4.96 -12.96 -8.66
N ILE A 225 4.34 -13.02 -7.48
CA ILE A 225 4.65 -14.00 -6.45
C ILE A 225 4.42 -15.42 -6.97
N LYS A 226 3.27 -15.67 -7.61
CA LYS A 226 2.94 -16.99 -8.17
C LYS A 226 3.90 -17.40 -9.29
N ALA A 227 4.26 -16.49 -10.19
CA ALA A 227 5.20 -16.77 -11.28
C ALA A 227 6.56 -17.18 -10.73
N PHE A 228 7.11 -16.41 -9.78
CA PHE A 228 8.38 -16.73 -9.11
C PHE A 228 8.34 -18.09 -8.41
N THR A 229 7.22 -18.46 -7.78
CA THR A 229 7.03 -19.77 -7.15
C THR A 229 7.10 -20.93 -8.14
N LEU A 230 6.48 -20.78 -9.30
CA LEU A 230 6.42 -21.86 -10.29
C LEU A 230 7.79 -22.21 -10.88
N GLN A 231 8.68 -21.23 -10.98
CA GLN A 231 10.04 -21.47 -11.50
C GLN A 231 11.00 -22.06 -10.44
N GLN A 232 10.66 -21.93 -9.14
CA GLN A 232 11.43 -22.57 -8.08
C GLN A 232 11.10 -24.04 -7.83
N LYS A 233 10.02 -24.56 -8.45
CA LYS A 233 9.74 -26.00 -8.40
C LYS A 233 10.72 -26.73 -9.30
N PRO A 234 11.50 -27.70 -8.76
CA PRO A 234 12.36 -28.53 -9.60
C PRO A 234 11.50 -29.28 -10.64
N LEU A 235 12.03 -29.42 -11.86
CA LEU A 235 11.43 -30.19 -12.97
C LEU A 235 11.31 -31.72 -12.68
N THR A 236 11.47 -32.15 -11.44
CA THR A 236 11.57 -33.56 -11.02
C THR A 236 10.27 -34.14 -10.45
N ALA A 237 9.11 -33.64 -10.87
CA ALA A 237 7.83 -34.19 -10.38
C ALA A 237 7.07 -35.06 -11.42
N ASP A 238 7.66 -35.29 -12.60
CA ASP A 238 7.06 -36.13 -13.65
C ASP A 238 8.06 -37.15 -14.22
N LEU A 239 8.64 -37.99 -13.35
CA LEU A 239 9.28 -39.26 -13.75
C LEU A 239 8.76 -40.40 -12.89
#